data_3a095f6d6b9ea96f2766479b94b3daf7
#
_entry.id   3a095f6d6b9ea96f2766479b94b3daf7
#
_cell.length_a   1.000
_cell.length_b   1.000
_cell.length_c   1.000
_cell.angle_alpha   90.00
_cell.angle_beta   90.00
_cell.angle_gamma   90.00
#
_symmetry.space_group_name_H-M   'P 1'
#
loop_
_entity.id
_entity.type
_entity.pdbx_description
1 polymer ?
#
loop_
_entity_poly.entity_id
_entity_poly.type
_entity_poly.pdbx_seq_one_letter_code
_entity_poly.pdbx_strand_id
1 'polypeptide(L)'
;MEKVNSKTKNGVSIKTVGWTLGGFGVAIVVMLVVSLYMLSFQFDKVQKTTREYASLKISALEVQDASDYLTSQARSFAATGNDEFIFNYMEESYTTKRRENALENLESKLGKITAVEKLAEAVDSSVTLMNDEFYAMKLTIEAFDKDYSLETYRVRGEYIKKHSQEVLDIVIPIKLSDADKALDQEQQKKKALDLVYGEAYKIQKDTISHSINDSVMEIDKLLEENIDKTSEQLRNVLIIQQVFILVLIVFLVLAIVFIRFGLTKPIDVAVSKILKREYLESRGLKEYRYLVDAYNEARATSINNAEKLQYMAEHDTLTGVYNRAGYDSFYRDLNLEKTIYILVDIDNFKLINDSYGHIVGDAALKKLSAILTKYFPHDYVCRIGGDEFAILIFNYYDKESIRKELTDIFKKVQKEASQKEKGSASLTCSIGVAFGTNKDDTDSLYRKADKAMYEIKGKTKGDYCFYEDIKK
;
A
#
# COMPACT_ATOMS: atom_id res chain seq x y z
N MET A 1 -12.73 -26.64 30.88
CA MET A 1 -12.05 -26.48 29.58
C MET A 1 -12.91 -27.06 28.45
N GLU A 2 -14.00 -26.39 28.11
CA GLU A 2 -14.86 -26.87 27.00
C GLU A 2 -15.37 -25.73 26.17
N LYS A 3 -15.02 -25.77 24.86
CA LYS A 3 -15.69 -25.10 23.73
C LYS A 3 -15.84 -23.57 23.71
N VAL A 4 -14.72 -22.85 23.61
CA VAL A 4 -14.66 -21.51 22.97
C VAL A 4 -14.26 -21.65 21.48
N ASN A 5 -14.46 -22.77 20.84
CA ASN A 5 -13.73 -23.12 19.60
C ASN A 5 -14.55 -23.19 18.31
N SER A 6 -15.68 -22.49 18.16
CA SER A 6 -16.44 -22.63 16.91
C SER A 6 -16.86 -21.35 16.16
N LYS A 7 -16.72 -20.16 16.74
CA LYS A 7 -17.17 -18.92 16.06
C LYS A 7 -16.07 -18.08 15.39
N THR A 8 -14.80 -18.40 15.60
CA THR A 8 -13.67 -17.59 15.06
C THR A 8 -13.16 -18.05 13.69
N LYS A 9 -13.74 -19.09 13.08
CA LYS A 9 -13.22 -19.67 11.80
C LYS A 9 -13.47 -18.81 10.55
N ASN A 10 -14.43 -17.89 10.53
CA ASN A 10 -14.81 -17.12 9.35
C ASN A 10 -14.37 -15.65 9.43
N GLY A 11 -13.12 -15.36 9.20
CA GLY A 11 -12.63 -14.00 9.11
C GLY A 11 -11.33 -13.90 8.34
N VAL A 12 -11.14 -12.78 7.65
CA VAL A 12 -9.90 -12.51 6.91
C VAL A 12 -8.78 -12.22 7.91
N SER A 13 -7.65 -12.92 7.76
CA SER A 13 -6.45 -12.72 8.58
C SER A 13 -5.66 -11.50 8.11
N ILE A 14 -5.05 -10.76 9.05
CA ILE A 14 -4.09 -9.68 8.76
C ILE A 14 -2.97 -10.21 7.86
N LYS A 15 -2.48 -11.44 8.14
CA LYS A 15 -1.44 -12.09 7.35
C LYS A 15 -1.87 -12.31 5.91
N THR A 16 -3.10 -12.79 5.68
CA THR A 16 -3.64 -12.98 4.32
C THR A 16 -3.78 -11.65 3.59
N VAL A 17 -4.33 -10.62 4.24
CA VAL A 17 -4.43 -9.27 3.66
C VAL A 17 -3.05 -8.70 3.35
N GLY A 18 -2.08 -8.85 4.25
CA GLY A 18 -0.71 -8.38 4.05
C GLY A 18 -0.04 -9.05 2.83
N TRP A 19 -0.19 -10.38 2.68
CA TRP A 19 0.34 -11.10 1.52
C TRP A 19 -0.36 -10.72 0.21
N THR A 20 -1.68 -10.55 0.21
CA THR A 20 -2.43 -10.14 -0.99
C THR A 20 -2.07 -8.71 -1.40
N LEU A 21 -2.08 -7.75 -0.48
CA LEU A 21 -1.68 -6.37 -0.76
C LEU A 21 -0.21 -6.28 -1.20
N GLY A 22 0.70 -6.99 -0.52
CA GLY A 22 2.11 -7.06 -0.88
C GLY A 22 2.33 -7.66 -2.27
N GLY A 23 1.67 -8.79 -2.58
CA GLY A 23 1.75 -9.45 -3.88
C GLY A 23 1.24 -8.57 -5.01
N PHE A 24 0.09 -7.89 -4.83
CA PHE A 24 -0.43 -6.92 -5.79
C PHE A 24 0.53 -5.73 -5.97
N GLY A 25 1.07 -5.19 -4.88
CA GLY A 25 2.03 -4.09 -4.94
C GLY A 25 3.28 -4.47 -5.73
N VAL A 26 3.86 -5.63 -5.48
CA VAL A 26 5.02 -6.15 -6.22
C VAL A 26 4.68 -6.34 -7.70
N ALA A 27 3.53 -6.93 -8.03
CA ALA A 27 3.10 -7.13 -9.41
C ALA A 27 2.99 -5.79 -10.18
N ILE A 28 2.39 -4.76 -9.57
CA ILE A 28 2.28 -3.42 -10.17
C ILE A 28 3.67 -2.81 -10.39
N VAL A 29 4.59 -2.93 -9.43
CA VAL A 29 5.96 -2.41 -9.57
C VAL A 29 6.71 -3.13 -10.70
N VAL A 30 6.58 -4.45 -10.80
CA VAL A 30 7.20 -5.22 -11.90
C VAL A 30 6.64 -4.77 -13.26
N MET A 31 5.32 -4.61 -13.38
CA MET A 31 4.69 -4.11 -14.61
C MET A 31 5.18 -2.69 -14.97
N LEU A 32 5.37 -1.84 -13.98
CA LEU A 32 5.87 -0.48 -14.19
C LEU A 32 7.33 -0.48 -14.68
N VAL A 33 8.18 -1.34 -14.13
CA VAL A 33 9.57 -1.51 -14.61
C VAL A 33 9.60 -2.03 -16.06
N VAL A 34 8.78 -3.02 -16.37
CA VAL A 34 8.65 -3.53 -17.76
C VAL A 34 8.17 -2.44 -18.72
N SER A 35 7.18 -1.65 -18.30
CA SER A 35 6.68 -0.52 -19.09
C SER A 35 7.74 0.56 -19.32
N LEU A 36 8.58 0.88 -18.32
CA LEU A 36 9.70 1.81 -18.47
C LEU A 36 10.74 1.28 -19.47
N TYR A 37 11.05 -0.01 -19.41
CA TYR A 37 11.95 -0.64 -20.39
C TYR A 37 11.40 -0.56 -21.80
N MET A 38 10.10 -0.87 -22.00
CA MET A 38 9.42 -0.74 -23.29
C MET A 38 9.44 0.71 -23.79
N LEU A 39 9.23 1.68 -22.90
CA LEU A 39 9.29 3.10 -23.24
C LEU A 39 10.66 3.51 -23.74
N SER A 40 11.74 3.11 -23.05
CA SER A 40 13.12 3.38 -23.47
C SER A 40 13.40 2.77 -24.85
N PHE A 41 12.99 1.53 -25.05
CA PHE A 41 13.15 0.84 -26.34
C PHE A 41 12.43 1.56 -27.49
N GLN A 42 11.18 1.98 -27.27
CA GLN A 42 10.42 2.72 -28.30
C GLN A 42 10.99 4.12 -28.56
N PHE A 43 11.48 4.78 -27.53
CA PHE A 43 12.14 6.09 -27.66
C PHE A 43 13.41 5.98 -28.51
N ASP A 44 14.26 5.00 -28.25
CA ASP A 44 15.47 4.75 -29.06
C ASP A 44 15.12 4.43 -30.51
N LYS A 45 14.05 3.67 -30.72
CA LYS A 45 13.54 3.35 -32.06
C LYS A 45 13.09 4.60 -32.82
N VAL A 46 12.30 5.49 -32.16
CA VAL A 46 11.88 6.77 -32.77
C VAL A 46 13.09 7.62 -33.12
N GLN A 47 14.06 7.74 -32.22
CA GLN A 47 15.26 8.53 -32.44
C GLN A 47 16.08 7.98 -33.63
N LYS A 48 16.22 6.67 -33.74
CA LYS A 48 16.90 6.02 -34.88
C LYS A 48 16.16 6.27 -36.17
N THR A 49 14.84 6.04 -36.22
CA THR A 49 14.00 6.27 -37.39
C THR A 49 14.07 7.73 -37.85
N THR A 50 14.05 8.69 -36.89
CA THR A 50 14.14 10.12 -37.22
C THR A 50 15.50 10.48 -37.83
N ARG A 51 16.60 9.93 -37.31
CA ARG A 51 17.94 10.15 -37.90
C ARG A 51 18.05 9.55 -39.31
N GLU A 52 17.52 8.35 -39.49
CA GLU A 52 17.50 7.69 -40.79
C GLU A 52 16.66 8.51 -41.79
N TYR A 53 15.47 9.00 -41.38
CA TYR A 53 14.64 9.90 -42.17
C TYR A 53 15.42 11.13 -42.65
N ALA A 54 16.06 11.86 -41.71
CA ALA A 54 16.81 13.05 -42.07
C ALA A 54 17.93 12.76 -43.08
N SER A 55 18.66 11.67 -42.89
CA SER A 55 19.74 11.27 -43.77
C SER A 55 19.22 10.90 -45.17
N LEU A 56 18.16 10.11 -45.23
CA LEU A 56 17.58 9.65 -46.52
C LEU A 56 16.89 10.79 -47.27
N LYS A 57 16.21 11.69 -46.57
CA LYS A 57 15.64 12.90 -47.17
C LYS A 57 16.72 13.80 -47.77
N ILE A 58 17.84 13.99 -47.10
CA ILE A 58 18.98 14.74 -47.62
C ILE A 58 19.51 14.05 -48.89
N SER A 59 19.69 12.73 -48.87
CA SER A 59 20.14 12.00 -50.06
C SER A 59 19.16 12.12 -51.25
N ALA A 60 17.85 12.04 -50.98
CA ALA A 60 16.85 12.20 -52.05
C ALA A 60 16.90 13.60 -52.69
N LEU A 61 17.01 14.65 -51.88
CA LEU A 61 17.16 16.03 -52.37
C LEU A 61 18.52 16.24 -53.09
N GLU A 62 19.58 15.58 -52.60
CA GLU A 62 20.91 15.69 -53.18
C GLU A 62 20.98 15.14 -54.64
N VAL A 63 20.20 14.08 -54.94
CA VAL A 63 20.06 13.59 -56.34
C VAL A 63 19.53 14.69 -57.23
N GLN A 64 18.52 15.43 -56.81
CA GLN A 64 17.92 16.54 -57.57
C GLN A 64 18.90 17.72 -57.70
N ASP A 65 19.46 18.17 -56.58
CA ASP A 65 20.37 19.31 -56.53
C ASP A 65 21.62 19.08 -57.40
N ALA A 66 22.21 17.87 -57.32
CA ALA A 66 23.37 17.51 -58.13
C ALA A 66 23.05 17.44 -59.65
N SER A 67 21.86 16.93 -60.02
CA SER A 67 21.42 16.93 -61.40
C SER A 67 21.22 18.36 -61.96
N ASP A 68 20.64 19.25 -61.17
CA ASP A 68 20.43 20.64 -61.59
C ASP A 68 21.75 21.43 -61.58
N TYR A 69 22.67 21.12 -60.67
CA TYR A 69 24.01 21.70 -60.65
C TYR A 69 24.77 21.35 -61.92
N LEU A 70 24.83 20.10 -62.36
CA LEU A 70 25.49 19.65 -63.60
C LEU A 70 24.93 20.43 -64.80
N THR A 71 23.60 20.48 -64.94
CA THR A 71 22.95 21.24 -66.01
C THR A 71 23.34 22.73 -66.01
N SER A 72 23.38 23.33 -64.82
CA SER A 72 23.77 24.76 -64.64
C SER A 72 25.23 25.01 -65.09
N GLN A 73 26.15 24.09 -64.73
CA GLN A 73 27.56 24.19 -65.14
C GLN A 73 27.73 24.05 -66.64
N ALA A 74 27.06 23.07 -67.29
CA ALA A 74 27.08 22.85 -68.73
C ALA A 74 26.57 24.09 -69.50
N ARG A 75 25.44 24.64 -69.08
CA ARG A 75 24.84 25.85 -69.64
C ARG A 75 25.74 27.06 -69.48
N SER A 76 26.32 27.27 -68.31
CA SER A 76 27.20 28.41 -68.03
C SER A 76 28.48 28.32 -68.84
N PHE A 77 29.03 27.12 -69.01
CA PHE A 77 30.21 26.92 -69.89
C PHE A 77 29.88 27.20 -71.35
N ALA A 78 28.80 26.69 -71.89
CA ALA A 78 28.36 26.92 -73.27
C ALA A 78 28.14 28.41 -73.54
N ALA A 79 27.62 29.20 -72.57
CA ALA A 79 27.36 30.61 -72.70
C ALA A 79 28.62 31.46 -72.63
N THR A 80 29.56 31.13 -71.75
CA THR A 80 30.67 32.04 -71.39
C THR A 80 32.05 31.53 -71.84
N GLY A 81 32.21 30.23 -72.04
CA GLY A 81 33.51 29.61 -72.27
C GLY A 81 34.44 29.70 -71.05
N ASN A 82 33.95 30.00 -69.80
CA ASN A 82 34.80 30.09 -68.64
C ASN A 82 35.12 28.70 -68.11
N ASP A 83 36.41 28.36 -67.97
CA ASP A 83 36.95 27.07 -67.55
C ASP A 83 36.48 26.60 -66.17
N GLU A 84 36.14 27.53 -65.29
CA GLU A 84 35.61 27.22 -63.99
C GLU A 84 34.36 26.34 -64.04
N PHE A 85 33.46 26.61 -64.98
CA PHE A 85 32.22 25.83 -65.16
C PHE A 85 32.45 24.40 -65.67
N ILE A 86 33.33 24.19 -66.64
CA ILE A 86 33.66 22.86 -67.11
C ILE A 86 34.43 22.04 -66.04
N PHE A 87 35.32 22.70 -65.28
CA PHE A 87 36.02 22.03 -64.17
C PHE A 87 35.06 21.64 -63.06
N ASN A 88 34.15 22.50 -62.64
CA ASN A 88 33.11 22.22 -61.69
C ASN A 88 32.21 21.06 -62.18
N TYR A 89 31.88 20.99 -63.44
CA TYR A 89 31.14 19.89 -64.03
C TYR A 89 31.91 18.56 -63.95
N MET A 90 33.23 18.58 -64.28
CA MET A 90 34.09 17.39 -64.17
C MET A 90 34.26 16.94 -62.72
N GLU A 91 34.45 17.84 -61.80
CA GLU A 91 34.55 17.55 -60.38
C GLU A 91 33.29 16.85 -59.89
N GLU A 92 32.10 17.38 -60.20
CA GLU A 92 30.81 16.78 -59.81
C GLU A 92 30.62 15.43 -60.44
N SER A 93 30.87 15.25 -61.71
CA SER A 93 30.60 14.02 -62.46
C SER A 93 31.56 12.86 -62.13
N TYR A 94 32.85 13.16 -61.83
CA TYR A 94 33.88 12.12 -61.74
C TYR A 94 34.56 12.05 -60.36
N THR A 95 34.47 13.13 -59.54
CA THR A 95 35.15 13.15 -58.21
C THR A 95 34.14 13.11 -57.09
N THR A 96 33.23 14.09 -56.99
CA THR A 96 32.27 14.20 -55.87
C THR A 96 31.14 13.18 -56.04
N LYS A 97 30.61 13.02 -57.23
CA LYS A 97 29.56 12.05 -57.59
C LYS A 97 28.39 12.08 -56.61
N ARG A 98 27.96 13.31 -56.20
CA ARG A 98 26.91 13.44 -55.17
C ARG A 98 25.63 12.72 -55.55
N ARG A 99 25.21 12.82 -56.83
CA ARG A 99 24.01 12.20 -57.33
C ARG A 99 24.07 10.66 -57.22
N GLU A 100 25.17 10.03 -57.68
CA GLU A 100 25.40 8.59 -57.64
C GLU A 100 25.53 8.08 -56.20
N ASN A 101 26.32 8.76 -55.38
CA ASN A 101 26.50 8.42 -53.95
C ASN A 101 25.19 8.56 -53.18
N ALA A 102 24.38 9.57 -53.45
CA ALA A 102 23.10 9.77 -52.85
C ALA A 102 22.09 8.68 -53.22
N LEU A 103 22.07 8.28 -54.52
CA LEU A 103 21.26 7.17 -55.00
C LEU A 103 21.66 5.84 -54.37
N GLU A 104 22.97 5.53 -54.30
CA GLU A 104 23.50 4.32 -53.67
C GLU A 104 23.11 4.25 -52.17
N ASN A 105 23.18 5.40 -51.44
CA ASN A 105 22.72 5.46 -50.08
C ASN A 105 21.21 5.14 -49.93
N LEU A 106 20.38 5.70 -50.80
CA LEU A 106 18.93 5.37 -50.86
C LEU A 106 18.68 3.89 -51.14
N GLU A 107 19.34 3.32 -52.16
CA GLU A 107 19.22 1.90 -52.50
C GLU A 107 19.66 0.99 -51.34
N SER A 108 20.78 1.32 -50.68
CA SER A 108 21.33 0.52 -49.59
C SER A 108 20.41 0.48 -48.38
N LYS A 109 19.65 1.56 -48.09
CA LYS A 109 18.81 1.73 -46.90
C LYS A 109 17.35 1.39 -47.14
N LEU A 110 16.79 1.76 -48.27
CA LEU A 110 15.39 1.55 -48.61
C LEU A 110 15.15 0.28 -49.45
N GLY A 111 16.23 -0.26 -50.05
CA GLY A 111 16.12 -1.39 -50.93
C GLY A 111 15.45 -1.03 -52.27
N LYS A 112 14.99 -2.04 -52.97
CA LYS A 112 14.33 -1.88 -54.28
C LYS A 112 12.84 -1.55 -54.13
N ILE A 113 12.55 -0.34 -53.64
CA ILE A 113 11.18 0.19 -53.67
C ILE A 113 10.95 0.94 -54.99
N THR A 114 9.69 0.96 -55.48
CA THR A 114 9.32 1.56 -56.74
C THR A 114 9.78 3.00 -56.93
N ALA A 115 9.74 3.81 -55.83
CA ALA A 115 10.21 5.20 -55.88
C ALA A 115 11.72 5.31 -56.08
N VAL A 116 12.54 4.44 -55.49
CA VAL A 116 13.99 4.39 -55.68
C VAL A 116 14.36 3.85 -57.07
N GLU A 117 13.63 2.84 -57.58
CA GLU A 117 13.82 2.31 -58.94
C GLU A 117 13.53 3.40 -59.99
N LYS A 118 12.43 4.12 -59.88
CA LYS A 118 12.13 5.26 -60.74
C LYS A 118 13.17 6.37 -60.68
N LEU A 119 13.69 6.65 -59.47
CA LEU A 119 14.75 7.63 -59.28
C LEU A 119 16.04 7.19 -59.99
N ALA A 120 16.40 5.89 -59.91
CA ALA A 120 17.53 5.31 -60.63
C ALA A 120 17.38 5.41 -62.14
N GLU A 121 16.18 5.10 -62.67
CA GLU A 121 15.86 5.26 -64.11
C GLU A 121 15.97 6.72 -64.57
N ALA A 122 15.52 7.67 -63.76
CA ALA A 122 15.65 9.09 -64.06
C ALA A 122 17.12 9.57 -64.06
N VAL A 123 17.92 9.05 -63.10
CA VAL A 123 19.37 9.31 -63.07
C VAL A 123 20.06 8.74 -64.32
N ASP A 124 19.70 7.54 -64.70
CA ASP A 124 20.24 6.87 -65.92
C ASP A 124 19.87 7.63 -67.18
N SER A 125 18.64 8.12 -67.26
CA SER A 125 18.18 9.02 -68.35
C SER A 125 18.98 10.32 -68.39
N SER A 126 19.36 10.84 -67.26
CA SER A 126 20.21 12.04 -67.12
C SER A 126 21.63 11.78 -67.65
N VAL A 127 22.17 10.56 -67.53
CA VAL A 127 23.49 10.21 -68.14
C VAL A 127 23.42 10.29 -69.65
N THR A 128 22.27 9.95 -70.28
CA THR A 128 22.09 10.12 -71.71
C THR A 128 22.13 11.61 -72.14
N LEU A 129 21.51 12.49 -71.33
CA LEU A 129 21.56 13.93 -71.57
C LEU A 129 22.99 14.53 -71.41
N MET A 130 23.83 13.94 -70.63
CA MET A 130 25.25 14.34 -70.49
C MET A 130 26.01 14.20 -71.84
N ASN A 131 25.62 13.34 -72.71
CA ASN A 131 26.26 13.24 -74.05
C ASN A 131 26.03 14.48 -74.84
N ASP A 132 24.84 15.07 -74.82
CA ASP A 132 24.53 16.35 -75.43
C ASP A 132 25.27 17.50 -74.85
N GLU A 133 25.41 17.47 -73.51
CA GLU A 133 26.19 18.47 -72.72
C GLU A 133 27.69 18.39 -73.08
N PHE A 134 28.26 17.21 -73.16
CA PHE A 134 29.66 17.05 -73.55
C PHE A 134 29.88 17.47 -75.01
N TYR A 135 28.92 17.17 -75.92
CA TYR A 135 29.01 17.65 -77.31
C TYR A 135 28.94 19.15 -77.42
N ALA A 136 28.08 19.82 -76.61
CA ALA A 136 27.99 21.23 -76.51
C ALA A 136 29.29 21.85 -75.95
N MET A 137 29.89 21.19 -74.93
CA MET A 137 31.17 21.60 -74.32
C MET A 137 32.29 21.49 -75.40
N LYS A 138 32.32 20.45 -76.22
CA LYS A 138 33.29 20.30 -77.27
C LYS A 138 33.19 21.42 -78.32
N LEU A 139 31.97 21.76 -78.75
CA LEU A 139 31.71 22.92 -79.66
C LEU A 139 32.17 24.25 -79.02
N THR A 140 31.93 24.41 -77.74
CA THR A 140 32.33 25.60 -77.00
C THR A 140 33.87 25.72 -76.89
N ILE A 141 34.55 24.61 -76.69
CA ILE A 141 36.03 24.56 -76.66
C ILE A 141 36.58 25.06 -77.98
N GLU A 142 36.06 24.54 -79.09
CA GLU A 142 36.49 24.96 -80.45
C GLU A 142 36.08 26.41 -80.76
N ALA A 143 34.87 26.82 -80.37
CA ALA A 143 34.38 28.16 -80.64
C ALA A 143 35.17 29.28 -79.88
N PHE A 144 35.72 28.96 -78.73
CA PHE A 144 36.54 29.88 -77.92
C PHE A 144 38.03 29.61 -78.11
N ASP A 145 38.46 28.74 -79.01
CA ASP A 145 39.84 28.35 -79.28
C ASP A 145 40.63 28.00 -77.96
N LYS A 146 40.04 27.08 -77.19
CA LYS A 146 40.57 26.73 -75.90
C LYS A 146 41.54 25.54 -75.97
N ASP A 147 42.67 25.67 -75.30
CA ASP A 147 43.67 24.64 -75.21
C ASP A 147 43.69 24.09 -73.72
N TYR A 148 43.35 22.83 -73.56
CA TYR A 148 43.40 22.08 -72.29
C TYR A 148 44.64 21.19 -72.16
N SER A 149 45.67 21.41 -73.04
CA SER A 149 46.93 20.68 -72.94
C SER A 149 47.58 20.85 -71.55
N LEU A 150 48.28 19.83 -71.10
CA LEU A 150 48.99 19.88 -69.82
C LEU A 150 50.08 20.99 -69.78
N GLU A 151 50.53 21.49 -70.90
CA GLU A 151 51.45 22.61 -70.98
C GLU A 151 50.79 23.92 -70.59
N THR A 152 49.58 24.13 -71.03
CA THR A 152 48.79 25.36 -70.73
C THR A 152 48.43 25.48 -69.25
N TYR A 153 48.19 24.34 -68.60
CA TYR A 153 47.80 24.31 -67.17
C TYR A 153 48.92 23.89 -66.19
N ARG A 154 50.14 23.73 -66.69
CA ARG A 154 51.32 23.24 -65.93
C ARG A 154 51.63 24.02 -64.64
N VAL A 155 51.20 25.27 -64.52
CA VAL A 155 51.53 26.16 -63.43
C VAL A 155 50.32 26.44 -62.48
N ARG A 156 49.13 25.91 -62.74
CA ARG A 156 47.85 26.30 -62.08
C ARG A 156 47.39 25.40 -60.92
N GLY A 157 48.23 24.58 -60.31
CA GLY A 157 47.88 23.75 -59.14
C GLY A 157 47.19 22.40 -59.49
N GLU A 158 47.12 21.49 -58.46
CA GLU A 158 46.69 20.10 -58.68
C GLU A 158 45.22 19.98 -59.12
N TYR A 159 44.33 20.83 -58.58
CA TYR A 159 42.91 20.85 -58.96
C TYR A 159 42.69 21.07 -60.41
N ILE A 160 43.30 22.14 -60.96
CA ILE A 160 43.17 22.50 -62.37
C ILE A 160 43.80 21.42 -63.29
N LYS A 161 44.96 20.88 -62.90
CA LYS A 161 45.61 19.81 -63.66
C LYS A 161 44.77 18.55 -63.75
N LYS A 162 44.12 18.13 -62.66
CA LYS A 162 43.25 16.96 -62.61
C LYS A 162 42.08 17.14 -63.57
N HIS A 163 41.35 18.28 -63.45
CA HIS A 163 40.15 18.50 -64.26
C HIS A 163 40.46 18.84 -65.71
N SER A 164 41.59 19.47 -66.00
CA SER A 164 42.10 19.61 -67.37
C SER A 164 42.33 18.23 -67.98
N GLN A 165 42.92 17.30 -67.26
CA GLN A 165 43.13 15.92 -67.75
C GLN A 165 41.79 15.20 -68.02
N GLU A 166 40.81 15.36 -67.16
CA GLU A 166 39.43 14.84 -67.35
C GLU A 166 38.77 15.43 -68.64
N VAL A 167 38.92 16.73 -68.89
CA VAL A 167 38.44 17.31 -70.13
C VAL A 167 39.17 16.74 -71.35
N LEU A 168 40.52 16.55 -71.25
CA LEU A 168 41.32 15.93 -72.31
C LEU A 168 40.87 14.49 -72.64
N ASP A 169 40.57 13.72 -71.59
CA ASP A 169 40.23 12.29 -71.71
C ASP A 169 38.77 12.07 -72.16
N ILE A 170 37.85 12.97 -71.84
CA ILE A 170 36.41 12.79 -71.97
C ILE A 170 35.82 13.66 -73.10
N VAL A 171 36.05 14.97 -73.06
CA VAL A 171 35.41 15.94 -73.96
C VAL A 171 36.17 16.12 -75.23
N ILE A 172 37.52 16.22 -75.16
CA ILE A 172 38.33 16.46 -76.39
C ILE A 172 38.23 15.33 -77.38
N PRO A 173 38.15 14.03 -77.04
CA PRO A 173 38.00 12.95 -78.02
C PRO A 173 36.67 12.92 -78.76
N ILE A 174 35.69 13.69 -78.35
CA ILE A 174 34.40 13.75 -78.97
C ILE A 174 34.55 14.26 -80.44
N LYS A 175 34.07 13.48 -81.39
CA LYS A 175 34.09 13.84 -82.80
C LYS A 175 32.90 14.69 -83.16
N LEU A 176 33.15 15.90 -83.56
CA LEU A 176 32.12 16.76 -84.12
C LEU A 176 31.71 16.22 -85.50
N SER A 177 30.46 16.42 -85.91
CA SER A 177 29.98 16.14 -87.21
C SER A 177 30.71 16.98 -88.30
N ASP A 178 30.82 16.49 -89.50
CA ASP A 178 31.49 17.26 -90.56
C ASP A 178 30.77 18.61 -90.81
N ALA A 179 29.45 18.62 -90.66
CA ALA A 179 28.67 19.85 -90.75
C ALA A 179 29.03 20.84 -89.65
N ASP A 180 29.26 20.38 -88.36
CA ASP A 180 29.55 21.26 -87.23
C ASP A 180 31.02 21.77 -87.24
N LYS A 181 31.94 20.98 -87.77
CA LYS A 181 33.33 21.42 -88.03
C LYS A 181 33.45 22.51 -89.09
N ALA A 182 32.50 22.57 -90.02
CA ALA A 182 32.47 23.56 -91.05
C ALA A 182 31.86 24.90 -90.60
N LEU A 183 31.33 24.98 -89.40
CA LEU A 183 30.76 26.18 -88.81
C LEU A 183 31.88 27.15 -88.43
N ASP A 184 31.62 28.46 -88.53
CA ASP A 184 32.47 29.48 -87.87
C ASP A 184 32.27 29.51 -86.38
N GLN A 185 33.13 30.20 -85.66
CA GLN A 185 33.14 30.25 -84.19
C GLN A 185 31.79 30.75 -83.56
N GLU A 186 31.15 31.74 -84.19
CA GLU A 186 29.86 32.26 -83.76
C GLU A 186 28.73 31.26 -84.00
N GLN A 187 28.78 30.55 -85.08
CA GLN A 187 27.82 29.48 -85.39
C GLN A 187 28.01 28.27 -84.53
N GLN A 188 29.27 27.88 -84.22
CA GLN A 188 29.56 26.80 -83.20
C GLN A 188 29.05 27.17 -81.86
N LYS A 189 29.27 28.41 -81.38
CA LYS A 189 28.74 28.89 -80.12
C LYS A 189 27.22 28.88 -80.07
N LYS A 190 26.56 29.36 -81.11
CA LYS A 190 25.11 29.31 -81.24
C LYS A 190 24.60 27.87 -81.15
N LYS A 191 25.27 26.96 -81.82
CA LYS A 191 24.92 25.51 -81.88
C LYS A 191 25.12 24.91 -80.50
N ALA A 192 26.23 25.23 -79.79
CA ALA A 192 26.46 24.75 -78.44
C ALA A 192 25.36 25.23 -77.44
N LEU A 193 24.96 26.52 -77.52
CA LEU A 193 23.84 27.03 -76.72
C LEU A 193 22.52 26.36 -77.08
N ASP A 194 22.23 26.11 -78.40
CA ASP A 194 21.01 25.42 -78.82
C ASP A 194 20.93 23.99 -78.20
N LEU A 195 22.06 23.28 -78.13
CA LEU A 195 22.12 21.93 -77.55
C LEU A 195 21.78 21.92 -76.02
N VAL A 196 22.04 22.97 -75.24
CA VAL A 196 21.80 22.98 -73.75
C VAL A 196 20.65 23.91 -73.34
N TYR A 197 20.11 24.74 -74.28
CA TYR A 197 18.97 25.62 -74.06
C TYR A 197 17.81 25.39 -75.03
N GLY A 198 18.04 24.64 -76.12
CA GLY A 198 17.02 24.39 -77.11
C GLY A 198 15.83 23.59 -76.61
N GLU A 199 14.75 23.65 -77.39
CA GLU A 199 13.48 23.04 -76.99
C GLU A 199 13.58 21.52 -76.70
N ALA A 200 14.37 20.78 -77.55
CA ALA A 200 14.57 19.33 -77.40
C ALA A 200 15.25 19.03 -76.01
N TYR A 201 16.33 19.73 -75.70
CA TYR A 201 17.03 19.55 -74.47
C TYR A 201 16.13 19.92 -73.28
N LYS A 202 15.37 21.03 -73.34
CA LYS A 202 14.45 21.45 -72.36
C LYS A 202 13.39 20.40 -72.02
N ILE A 203 12.76 19.84 -73.06
CA ILE A 203 11.76 18.76 -72.91
C ILE A 203 12.35 17.56 -72.16
N GLN A 204 13.56 17.10 -72.53
CA GLN A 204 14.24 15.99 -71.88
C GLN A 204 14.57 16.31 -70.44
N LYS A 205 15.16 17.46 -70.17
CA LYS A 205 15.52 17.91 -68.82
C LYS A 205 14.29 18.04 -67.93
N ASP A 206 13.20 18.66 -68.44
CA ASP A 206 11.96 18.79 -67.71
C ASP A 206 11.36 17.42 -67.36
N THR A 207 11.40 16.48 -68.30
CA THR A 207 10.94 15.08 -68.06
C THR A 207 11.74 14.40 -66.96
N ILE A 208 13.08 14.49 -67.04
CA ILE A 208 13.98 13.93 -66.01
C ILE A 208 13.73 14.60 -64.67
N SER A 209 13.66 15.95 -64.64
CA SER A 209 13.43 16.69 -63.42
C SER A 209 12.10 16.37 -62.74
N HIS A 210 11.01 16.23 -63.52
CA HIS A 210 9.72 15.77 -63.02
C HIS A 210 9.80 14.35 -62.42
N SER A 211 10.45 13.43 -63.15
CA SER A 211 10.61 12.04 -62.69
C SER A 211 11.43 11.96 -61.40
N ILE A 212 12.50 12.75 -61.26
CA ILE A 212 13.29 12.88 -60.01
C ILE A 212 12.42 13.43 -58.89
N ASN A 213 11.73 14.57 -59.13
CA ASN A 213 10.91 15.22 -58.14
C ASN A 213 9.77 14.34 -57.63
N ASP A 214 9.07 13.66 -58.54
CA ASP A 214 7.99 12.74 -58.18
C ASP A 214 8.52 11.59 -57.32
N SER A 215 9.68 11.04 -57.66
CA SER A 215 10.33 9.97 -56.88
C SER A 215 10.78 10.46 -55.53
N VAL A 216 11.37 11.65 -55.42
CA VAL A 216 11.77 12.28 -54.18
C VAL A 216 10.56 12.53 -53.25
N MET A 217 9.44 13.03 -53.84
CA MET A 217 8.19 13.23 -53.08
C MET A 217 7.60 11.90 -52.58
N GLU A 218 7.63 10.85 -53.40
CA GLU A 218 7.15 9.50 -53.04
C GLU A 218 8.03 8.92 -51.91
N ILE A 219 9.34 9.06 -51.96
CA ILE A 219 10.30 8.67 -50.91
C ILE A 219 10.02 9.43 -49.62
N ASP A 220 9.89 10.78 -49.68
CA ASP A 220 9.62 11.61 -48.53
C ASP A 220 8.34 11.18 -47.81
N LYS A 221 7.27 10.93 -48.56
CA LYS A 221 5.99 10.43 -48.01
C LYS A 221 6.14 9.07 -47.31
N LEU A 222 6.84 8.12 -47.92
CA LEU A 222 7.08 6.81 -47.29
C LEU A 222 7.89 6.92 -45.99
N LEU A 223 8.87 7.80 -45.97
CA LEU A 223 9.68 8.07 -44.81
C LEU A 223 8.86 8.75 -43.69
N GLU A 224 7.97 9.70 -44.04
CA GLU A 224 7.07 10.38 -43.10
C GLU A 224 6.08 9.39 -42.46
N GLU A 225 5.45 8.54 -43.28
CA GLU A 225 4.54 7.48 -42.79
C GLU A 225 5.24 6.54 -41.79
N ASN A 226 6.51 6.23 -42.00
CA ASN A 226 7.27 5.39 -41.09
C ASN A 226 7.57 6.09 -39.73
N ILE A 227 7.87 7.39 -39.74
CA ILE A 227 8.01 8.20 -38.53
C ILE A 227 6.69 8.26 -37.78
N ASP A 228 5.59 8.57 -38.45
CA ASP A 228 4.28 8.67 -37.83
C ASP A 228 3.87 7.35 -37.17
N LYS A 229 4.05 6.24 -37.83
CA LYS A 229 3.80 4.90 -37.27
C LYS A 229 4.64 4.61 -36.03
N THR A 230 5.92 4.97 -36.06
CA THR A 230 6.84 4.75 -34.95
C THR A 230 6.50 5.67 -33.77
N SER A 231 6.12 6.92 -34.04
CA SER A 231 5.68 7.90 -33.05
C SER A 231 4.36 7.51 -32.39
N GLU A 232 3.42 6.94 -33.18
CA GLU A 232 2.16 6.42 -32.65
C GLU A 232 2.40 5.24 -31.69
N GLN A 233 3.32 4.33 -32.03
CA GLN A 233 3.73 3.24 -31.14
C GLN A 233 4.28 3.78 -29.80
N LEU A 234 5.13 4.80 -29.83
CA LEU A 234 5.64 5.46 -28.64
C LEU A 234 4.50 6.07 -27.81
N ARG A 235 3.58 6.78 -28.46
CA ARG A 235 2.41 7.39 -27.79
C ARG A 235 1.55 6.34 -27.09
N ASN A 236 1.31 5.20 -27.71
CA ASN A 236 0.53 4.12 -27.13
C ASN A 236 1.21 3.55 -25.88
N VAL A 237 2.54 3.38 -25.89
CA VAL A 237 3.31 2.94 -24.70
C VAL A 237 3.24 3.98 -23.59
N LEU A 238 3.32 5.29 -23.89
CA LEU A 238 3.14 6.37 -22.92
C LEU A 238 1.76 6.35 -22.26
N ILE A 239 0.69 6.14 -23.05
CA ILE A 239 -0.67 6.04 -22.51
C ILE A 239 -0.78 4.84 -21.54
N ILE A 240 -0.26 3.68 -21.94
CA ILE A 240 -0.25 2.48 -21.09
C ILE A 240 0.49 2.76 -19.78
N GLN A 241 1.64 3.43 -19.84
CA GLN A 241 2.40 3.80 -18.64
C GLN A 241 1.63 4.76 -17.71
N GLN A 242 0.94 5.76 -18.27
CA GLN A 242 0.10 6.68 -17.50
C GLN A 242 -1.03 5.94 -16.76
N VAL A 243 -1.66 4.96 -17.44
CA VAL A 243 -2.68 4.11 -16.81
C VAL A 243 -2.10 3.29 -15.65
N PHE A 244 -0.92 2.69 -15.82
CA PHE A 244 -0.27 1.96 -14.72
C PHE A 244 0.07 2.85 -13.53
N ILE A 245 0.56 4.07 -13.75
CA ILE A 245 0.83 5.03 -12.69
C ILE A 245 -0.47 5.39 -11.95
N LEU A 246 -1.56 5.65 -12.67
CA LEU A 246 -2.86 5.94 -12.07
C LEU A 246 -3.36 4.77 -11.21
N VAL A 247 -3.27 3.55 -11.73
CA VAL A 247 -3.66 2.33 -10.98
C VAL A 247 -2.81 2.19 -9.71
N LEU A 248 -1.51 2.46 -9.77
CA LEU A 248 -0.64 2.43 -8.60
C LEU A 248 -1.06 3.47 -7.55
N ILE A 249 -1.36 4.70 -7.96
CA ILE A 249 -1.81 5.75 -7.05
C ILE A 249 -3.13 5.35 -6.36
N VAL A 250 -4.10 4.87 -7.13
CA VAL A 250 -5.39 4.39 -6.59
C VAL A 250 -5.17 3.24 -5.60
N PHE A 251 -4.30 2.28 -5.95
CA PHE A 251 -3.96 1.17 -5.07
C PHE A 251 -3.34 1.65 -3.76
N LEU A 252 -2.39 2.59 -3.80
CA LEU A 252 -1.75 3.15 -2.60
C LEU A 252 -2.77 3.87 -1.70
N VAL A 253 -3.66 4.67 -2.30
CA VAL A 253 -4.72 5.36 -1.54
C VAL A 253 -5.63 4.34 -0.86
N LEU A 254 -6.09 3.31 -1.57
CA LEU A 254 -6.92 2.25 -1.00
C LEU A 254 -6.19 1.48 0.11
N ALA A 255 -4.90 1.19 -0.05
CA ALA A 255 -4.09 0.55 0.97
C ALA A 255 -3.96 1.41 2.24
N ILE A 256 -3.74 2.72 2.10
CA ILE A 256 -3.69 3.68 3.23
C ILE A 256 -5.04 3.73 3.95
N VAL A 257 -6.14 3.84 3.20
CA VAL A 257 -7.50 3.84 3.77
C VAL A 257 -7.76 2.53 4.51
N PHE A 258 -7.41 1.40 3.93
CA PHE A 258 -7.56 0.10 4.58
C PHE A 258 -6.74 0.00 5.88
N ILE A 259 -5.47 0.41 5.88
CA ILE A 259 -4.62 0.42 7.08
C ILE A 259 -5.24 1.33 8.15
N ARG A 260 -5.70 2.53 7.78
CA ARG A 260 -6.26 3.50 8.72
C ARG A 260 -7.53 2.98 9.39
N PHE A 261 -8.48 2.47 8.61
CA PHE A 261 -9.79 2.07 9.09
C PHE A 261 -9.87 0.59 9.50
N GLY A 262 -9.09 -0.28 8.86
CA GLY A 262 -9.08 -1.71 9.15
C GLY A 262 -8.15 -2.13 10.28
N LEU A 263 -7.07 -1.39 10.54
CA LEU A 263 -6.07 -1.71 11.55
C LEU A 263 -5.92 -0.63 12.62
N THR A 264 -5.53 0.59 12.23
CA THR A 264 -5.14 1.63 13.20
C THR A 264 -6.31 2.05 14.08
N LYS A 265 -7.43 2.46 13.47
CA LYS A 265 -8.60 2.94 14.23
C LYS A 265 -9.18 1.90 15.20
N PRO A 266 -9.36 0.62 14.85
CA PRO A 266 -9.79 -0.40 15.80
C PRO A 266 -8.83 -0.59 16.97
N ILE A 267 -7.51 -0.53 16.72
CA ILE A 267 -6.50 -0.64 17.77
C ILE A 267 -6.55 0.55 18.72
N ASP A 268 -6.65 1.79 18.20
CA ASP A 268 -6.76 3.00 19.03
C ASP A 268 -7.98 2.93 19.96
N VAL A 269 -9.13 2.48 19.42
CA VAL A 269 -10.36 2.28 20.21
C VAL A 269 -10.15 1.21 21.27
N ALA A 270 -9.52 0.08 20.92
CA ALA A 270 -9.24 -0.98 21.87
C ALA A 270 -8.35 -0.50 23.01
N VAL A 271 -7.24 0.19 22.71
CA VAL A 271 -6.33 0.74 23.71
C VAL A 271 -7.07 1.70 24.67
N SER A 272 -7.89 2.61 24.12
CA SER A 272 -8.68 3.53 24.94
C SER A 272 -9.63 2.80 25.89
N LYS A 273 -10.33 1.76 25.43
CA LYS A 273 -11.25 0.96 26.25
C LYS A 273 -10.51 0.11 27.30
N ILE A 274 -9.35 -0.45 26.93
CA ILE A 274 -8.49 -1.20 27.87
C ILE A 274 -8.05 -0.30 29.04
N LEU A 275 -7.60 0.91 28.74
CA LEU A 275 -7.19 1.88 29.77
C LEU A 275 -8.34 2.26 30.71
N LYS A 276 -9.57 2.31 30.17
CA LYS A 276 -10.79 2.54 30.96
C LYS A 276 -11.33 1.28 31.63
N ARG A 277 -10.68 0.16 31.46
CA ARG A 277 -11.15 -1.14 31.95
C ARG A 277 -12.56 -1.50 31.44
N GLU A 278 -12.87 -1.17 30.19
CA GLU A 278 -14.14 -1.52 29.55
C GLU A 278 -14.03 -2.82 28.74
N TYR A 279 -15.16 -3.46 28.44
CA TYR A 279 -15.20 -4.59 27.52
C TYR A 279 -15.02 -4.14 26.07
N LEU A 280 -14.34 -4.97 25.29
CA LEU A 280 -14.10 -4.73 23.86
C LEU A 280 -15.15 -5.45 23.01
N GLU A 281 -15.48 -4.85 21.85
CA GLU A 281 -16.36 -5.49 20.86
C GLU A 281 -15.55 -6.38 19.92
N SER A 282 -15.95 -7.65 19.78
CA SER A 282 -15.28 -8.63 18.91
C SER A 282 -15.73 -8.43 17.45
N ARG A 283 -15.14 -7.43 16.72
CA ARG A 283 -15.42 -7.12 15.32
C ARG A 283 -14.11 -6.92 14.56
N GLY A 284 -14.12 -7.15 13.23
CA GLY A 284 -12.96 -6.89 12.37
C GLY A 284 -12.15 -8.12 12.01
N LEU A 285 -10.84 -7.94 11.81
CA LEU A 285 -9.91 -8.98 11.39
C LEU A 285 -9.77 -10.10 12.44
N LYS A 286 -9.39 -11.30 11.97
CA LYS A 286 -9.34 -12.50 12.82
C LYS A 286 -8.44 -12.33 14.04
N GLU A 287 -7.24 -11.79 13.85
CA GLU A 287 -6.25 -11.60 14.92
C GLU A 287 -6.72 -10.56 15.94
N TYR A 288 -7.35 -9.49 15.48
CA TYR A 288 -7.93 -8.49 16.36
C TYR A 288 -9.06 -9.07 17.22
N ARG A 289 -9.96 -9.87 16.63
CA ARG A 289 -11.02 -10.56 17.39
C ARG A 289 -10.44 -11.51 18.44
N TYR A 290 -9.40 -12.25 18.09
CA TYR A 290 -8.73 -13.14 19.04
C TYR A 290 -8.14 -12.35 20.23
N LEU A 291 -7.50 -11.21 19.97
CA LEU A 291 -6.99 -10.32 21.02
C LEU A 291 -8.12 -9.80 21.93
N VAL A 292 -9.23 -9.39 21.33
CA VAL A 292 -10.42 -8.90 22.05
C VAL A 292 -11.02 -9.98 22.94
N ASP A 293 -11.20 -11.19 22.42
CA ASP A 293 -11.77 -12.31 23.16
C ASP A 293 -10.86 -12.70 24.34
N ALA A 294 -9.53 -12.78 24.12
CA ALA A 294 -8.55 -13.06 25.16
C ALA A 294 -8.53 -12.00 26.26
N TYR A 295 -8.60 -10.71 25.90
CA TYR A 295 -8.67 -9.63 26.88
C TYR A 295 -9.96 -9.69 27.70
N ASN A 296 -11.11 -9.89 27.07
CA ASN A 296 -12.40 -9.95 27.76
C ASN A 296 -12.47 -11.14 28.71
N GLU A 297 -11.92 -12.30 28.35
CA GLU A 297 -11.82 -13.48 29.20
C GLU A 297 -10.90 -13.23 30.40
N ALA A 298 -9.71 -12.65 30.18
CA ALA A 298 -8.78 -12.30 31.25
C ALA A 298 -9.40 -11.31 32.23
N ARG A 299 -10.14 -10.32 31.72
CA ARG A 299 -10.86 -9.34 32.53
C ARG A 299 -11.96 -9.97 33.38
N ALA A 300 -12.80 -10.83 32.77
CA ALA A 300 -13.87 -11.54 33.48
C ALA A 300 -13.30 -12.42 34.60
N THR A 301 -12.18 -13.10 34.32
CA THR A 301 -11.48 -13.92 35.31
C THR A 301 -10.94 -13.06 36.45
N SER A 302 -10.37 -11.90 36.15
CA SER A 302 -9.84 -10.97 37.17
C SER A 302 -10.93 -10.44 38.08
N ILE A 303 -12.10 -10.08 37.53
CA ILE A 303 -13.26 -9.63 38.32
C ILE A 303 -13.74 -10.74 39.25
N ASN A 304 -13.96 -11.94 38.70
CA ASN A 304 -14.42 -13.10 39.48
C ASN A 304 -13.44 -13.47 40.62
N ASN A 305 -12.13 -13.39 40.32
CA ASN A 305 -11.10 -13.62 41.37
C ASN A 305 -11.11 -12.53 42.44
N ALA A 306 -11.32 -11.27 42.04
CA ALA A 306 -11.42 -10.18 43.03
C ALA A 306 -12.64 -10.36 43.95
N GLU A 307 -13.81 -10.73 43.39
CA GLU A 307 -15.01 -11.03 44.17
C GLU A 307 -14.80 -12.22 45.10
N LYS A 308 -14.16 -13.28 44.62
CA LYS A 308 -13.82 -14.44 45.49
C LYS A 308 -12.86 -14.07 46.61
N LEU A 309 -11.82 -13.29 46.30
CA LEU A 309 -10.88 -12.86 47.32
C LEU A 309 -11.55 -11.96 48.37
N GLN A 310 -12.45 -11.07 47.98
CA GLN A 310 -13.24 -10.25 48.88
C GLN A 310 -14.14 -11.12 49.74
N TYR A 311 -14.87 -12.06 49.15
CA TYR A 311 -15.71 -13.01 49.88
C TYR A 311 -14.89 -13.80 50.91
N MET A 312 -13.72 -14.35 50.53
CA MET A 312 -12.84 -15.07 51.46
C MET A 312 -12.24 -14.18 52.57
N ALA A 313 -12.04 -12.89 52.28
CA ALA A 313 -11.56 -11.95 53.28
C ALA A 313 -12.63 -11.61 54.33
N GLU A 314 -13.91 -11.62 53.98
CA GLU A 314 -15.02 -11.20 54.80
C GLU A 314 -15.82 -12.35 55.44
N HIS A 315 -15.65 -13.61 54.98
CA HIS A 315 -16.42 -14.76 55.45
C HIS A 315 -15.53 -15.84 56.08
N ASP A 316 -16.10 -16.56 57.03
CA ASP A 316 -15.47 -17.72 57.67
C ASP A 316 -15.55 -18.95 56.73
N THR A 317 -14.41 -19.52 56.43
CA THR A 317 -14.31 -20.64 55.46
C THR A 317 -14.98 -21.91 55.92
N LEU A 318 -15.14 -22.12 57.23
CA LEU A 318 -15.79 -23.30 57.80
C LEU A 318 -17.31 -23.20 57.77
N THR A 319 -17.84 -22.06 58.19
CA THR A 319 -19.27 -21.88 58.48
C THR A 319 -20.00 -21.09 57.38
N GLY A 320 -19.28 -20.33 56.53
CA GLY A 320 -19.83 -19.52 55.47
C GLY A 320 -20.48 -18.20 55.90
N VAL A 321 -20.58 -17.93 57.23
CA VAL A 321 -21.03 -16.64 57.77
C VAL A 321 -19.88 -15.61 57.74
N TYR A 322 -20.15 -14.36 58.04
CA TYR A 322 -19.09 -13.35 58.09
C TYR A 322 -18.01 -13.72 59.13
N ASN A 323 -16.77 -13.49 58.83
CA ASN A 323 -15.66 -13.67 59.76
C ASN A 323 -15.44 -12.41 60.61
N ARG A 324 -14.41 -12.39 61.44
CA ARG A 324 -14.04 -11.25 62.30
C ARG A 324 -13.77 -9.96 61.46
N ALA A 325 -13.11 -10.09 60.31
CA ALA A 325 -12.82 -8.93 59.47
C ALA A 325 -14.10 -8.35 58.84
N GLY A 326 -15.02 -9.23 58.39
CA GLY A 326 -16.35 -8.83 57.92
C GLY A 326 -17.15 -8.14 59.03
N TYR A 327 -17.16 -8.72 60.23
CA TYR A 327 -17.75 -8.09 61.40
C TYR A 327 -17.17 -6.69 61.69
N ASP A 328 -15.85 -6.54 61.73
CA ASP A 328 -15.18 -5.25 62.00
C ASP A 328 -15.48 -4.21 60.92
N SER A 329 -15.74 -4.63 59.66
CA SER A 329 -16.08 -3.70 58.58
C SER A 329 -17.47 -3.11 58.76
N PHE A 330 -18.46 -3.90 59.19
CA PHE A 330 -19.83 -3.41 59.42
C PHE A 330 -19.94 -2.62 60.70
N TYR A 331 -19.17 -2.98 61.73
CA TYR A 331 -19.31 -2.44 63.05
C TYR A 331 -18.83 -1.00 63.18
N ARG A 332 -18.05 -0.49 62.25
CA ARG A 332 -17.51 0.87 62.27
C ARG A 332 -18.54 1.96 61.95
N ASP A 333 -19.53 1.65 61.13
CA ASP A 333 -20.46 2.65 60.56
C ASP A 333 -21.91 2.51 61.11
N LEU A 334 -22.07 1.89 62.32
CA LEU A 334 -23.37 1.56 62.86
C LEU A 334 -24.09 2.77 63.48
N ASN A 335 -25.38 2.89 63.19
CA ASN A 335 -26.29 3.67 64.01
C ASN A 335 -26.65 2.86 65.27
N LEU A 336 -25.88 3.00 66.30
CA LEU A 336 -26.01 2.19 67.51
C LEU A 336 -27.37 2.29 68.20
N GLU A 337 -28.07 3.43 68.11
CA GLU A 337 -29.40 3.64 68.68
C GLU A 337 -30.45 2.69 68.07
N LYS A 338 -30.24 2.29 66.82
CA LYS A 338 -31.15 1.40 66.08
C LYS A 338 -30.54 0.00 65.80
N THR A 339 -29.54 -0.39 66.59
CA THR A 339 -28.84 -1.66 66.45
C THR A 339 -29.15 -2.59 67.62
N ILE A 340 -29.48 -3.84 67.34
CA ILE A 340 -29.52 -4.91 68.33
C ILE A 340 -28.29 -5.78 68.13
N TYR A 341 -27.57 -5.97 69.24
CA TYR A 341 -26.42 -6.87 69.26
C TYR A 341 -26.80 -8.15 69.97
N ILE A 342 -26.62 -9.30 69.29
CA ILE A 342 -26.87 -10.61 69.80
C ILE A 342 -25.54 -11.36 69.80
N LEU A 343 -25.11 -11.83 70.96
CA LEU A 343 -23.94 -12.63 71.11
C LEU A 343 -24.41 -14.11 71.39
N VAL A 344 -23.87 -15.06 70.66
CA VAL A 344 -24.22 -16.47 70.76
C VAL A 344 -22.95 -17.29 70.97
N ASP A 345 -22.94 -18.17 71.91
CA ASP A 345 -21.79 -19.03 72.20
C ASP A 345 -22.24 -20.48 72.42
N ILE A 346 -21.50 -21.45 71.85
CA ILE A 346 -21.83 -22.89 72.02
C ILE A 346 -21.43 -23.39 73.38
N ASP A 347 -22.40 -23.86 74.14
CA ASP A 347 -22.13 -24.35 75.49
C ASP A 347 -21.22 -25.59 75.45
N ASN A 348 -20.18 -25.54 76.34
CA ASN A 348 -19.21 -26.63 76.44
C ASN A 348 -18.52 -27.07 75.15
N PHE A 349 -18.30 -26.16 74.18
CA PHE A 349 -17.72 -26.47 72.88
C PHE A 349 -16.36 -27.19 73.00
N LYS A 350 -15.52 -26.78 73.94
CA LYS A 350 -14.26 -27.47 74.21
C LYS A 350 -14.46 -28.92 74.60
N LEU A 351 -15.47 -29.24 75.42
CA LEU A 351 -15.79 -30.60 75.80
C LEU A 351 -16.29 -31.40 74.58
N ILE A 352 -17.03 -30.81 73.67
CA ILE A 352 -17.42 -31.46 72.41
C ILE A 352 -16.18 -31.83 71.60
N ASN A 353 -15.23 -30.91 71.46
CA ASN A 353 -13.98 -31.20 70.76
C ASN A 353 -13.15 -32.28 71.45
N ASP A 354 -13.00 -32.17 72.77
CA ASP A 354 -12.17 -33.11 73.52
C ASP A 354 -12.79 -34.55 73.57
N SER A 355 -14.13 -34.62 73.58
CA SER A 355 -14.85 -35.92 73.71
C SER A 355 -15.12 -36.60 72.37
N TYR A 356 -15.36 -35.82 71.27
CA TYR A 356 -15.84 -36.31 69.98
C TYR A 356 -14.93 -35.95 68.81
N GLY A 357 -13.86 -35.19 69.08
CA GLY A 357 -12.91 -34.74 68.07
C GLY A 357 -13.35 -33.49 67.32
N HIS A 358 -12.38 -32.81 66.72
CA HIS A 358 -12.58 -31.52 66.00
C HIS A 358 -13.58 -31.64 64.83
N ILE A 359 -13.69 -32.80 64.18
CA ILE A 359 -14.65 -33.02 63.09
C ILE A 359 -16.10 -32.82 63.57
N VAL A 360 -16.40 -33.28 64.79
CA VAL A 360 -17.73 -33.12 65.37
C VAL A 360 -17.95 -31.69 65.85
N GLY A 361 -16.90 -31.02 66.39
CA GLY A 361 -16.94 -29.62 66.68
C GLY A 361 -17.18 -28.73 65.45
N ASP A 362 -16.47 -29.00 64.36
CA ASP A 362 -16.71 -28.33 63.06
C ASP A 362 -18.14 -28.51 62.53
N ALA A 363 -18.71 -29.74 62.69
CA ALA A 363 -20.10 -29.99 62.36
C ALA A 363 -21.07 -29.20 63.24
N ALA A 364 -20.75 -29.06 64.56
CA ALA A 364 -21.54 -28.25 65.45
C ALA A 364 -21.53 -26.74 65.08
N LEU A 365 -20.38 -26.19 64.71
CA LEU A 365 -20.24 -24.84 64.23
C LEU A 365 -21.04 -24.63 62.91
N LYS A 366 -20.93 -25.55 61.95
CA LYS A 366 -21.72 -25.51 60.72
C LYS A 366 -23.21 -25.59 60.98
N LYS A 367 -23.63 -26.46 61.88
CA LYS A 367 -25.04 -26.60 62.27
C LYS A 367 -25.57 -25.30 62.88
N LEU A 368 -24.87 -24.74 63.86
CA LEU A 368 -25.32 -23.51 64.47
C LEU A 368 -25.37 -22.35 63.48
N SER A 369 -24.33 -22.18 62.64
CA SER A 369 -24.32 -21.12 61.63
C SER A 369 -25.49 -21.25 60.67
N ALA A 370 -25.81 -22.46 60.21
CA ALA A 370 -26.95 -22.71 59.31
C ALA A 370 -28.30 -22.37 60.01
N ILE A 371 -28.45 -22.69 61.28
CA ILE A 371 -29.65 -22.32 62.09
C ILE A 371 -29.72 -20.80 62.24
N LEU A 372 -28.64 -20.16 62.59
CA LEU A 372 -28.62 -18.70 62.75
C LEU A 372 -28.92 -17.98 61.45
N THR A 373 -28.31 -18.38 60.33
CA THR A 373 -28.59 -17.79 59.00
C THR A 373 -30.04 -18.04 58.55
N LYS A 374 -30.64 -19.18 58.92
CA LYS A 374 -32.06 -19.48 58.63
C LYS A 374 -33.01 -18.51 59.32
N TYR A 375 -32.75 -18.19 60.57
CA TYR A 375 -33.62 -17.35 61.41
C TYR A 375 -33.31 -15.86 61.29
N PHE A 376 -32.11 -15.48 60.85
CA PHE A 376 -31.64 -14.14 60.59
C PHE A 376 -31.18 -13.94 59.14
N PRO A 377 -32.07 -14.19 58.14
CA PRO A 377 -31.66 -14.20 56.75
C PRO A 377 -31.31 -12.85 56.15
N HIS A 378 -31.71 -11.78 56.82
CA HIS A 378 -31.49 -10.38 56.41
C HIS A 378 -30.56 -9.60 57.30
N ASP A 379 -29.96 -10.30 58.30
CA ASP A 379 -29.11 -9.72 59.30
C ASP A 379 -27.68 -10.22 59.13
N TYR A 380 -26.73 -9.52 59.77
CA TYR A 380 -25.33 -9.91 59.68
C TYR A 380 -24.99 -10.95 60.75
N VAL A 381 -24.93 -12.19 60.32
CA VAL A 381 -24.48 -13.32 61.17
C VAL A 381 -22.98 -13.45 61.02
N CYS A 382 -22.23 -13.28 62.08
CA CYS A 382 -20.77 -13.26 62.09
C CYS A 382 -20.22 -14.32 63.08
N ARG A 383 -19.13 -15.00 62.70
CA ARG A 383 -18.32 -15.80 63.62
C ARG A 383 -17.13 -14.93 64.09
N ILE A 384 -17.11 -14.49 65.34
CA ILE A 384 -16.14 -13.57 65.87
C ILE A 384 -15.03 -14.20 66.70
N GLY A 385 -15.22 -15.44 67.13
CA GLY A 385 -14.28 -16.23 67.92
C GLY A 385 -14.37 -17.71 67.55
N GLY A 386 -13.75 -18.57 68.33
CA GLY A 386 -13.76 -20.03 68.07
C GLY A 386 -15.17 -20.61 68.00
N ASP A 387 -15.99 -20.43 69.03
CA ASP A 387 -17.37 -20.86 69.19
C ASP A 387 -18.37 -19.73 69.37
N GLU A 388 -17.89 -18.47 69.24
CA GLU A 388 -18.68 -17.28 69.43
C GLU A 388 -19.20 -16.74 68.10
N PHE A 389 -20.51 -16.46 68.06
CA PHE A 389 -21.20 -15.83 66.96
C PHE A 389 -21.81 -14.52 67.42
N ALA A 390 -21.74 -13.50 66.56
CA ALA A 390 -22.43 -12.24 66.70
C ALA A 390 -23.49 -12.05 65.64
N ILE A 391 -24.67 -11.57 65.98
CA ILE A 391 -25.70 -11.18 65.06
C ILE A 391 -26.02 -9.71 65.25
N LEU A 392 -25.98 -8.97 64.16
CA LEU A 392 -26.27 -7.55 64.17
C LEU A 392 -27.57 -7.31 63.38
N ILE A 393 -28.59 -6.78 64.11
CA ILE A 393 -29.87 -6.41 63.51
C ILE A 393 -29.92 -4.90 63.44
N PHE A 394 -30.20 -4.35 62.30
CA PHE A 394 -30.23 -2.91 62.05
C PHE A 394 -31.65 -2.38 61.85
N ASN A 395 -31.87 -1.11 62.17
CA ASN A 395 -33.07 -0.35 61.84
C ASN A 395 -34.38 -0.94 62.43
N TYR A 396 -34.32 -1.51 63.63
CA TYR A 396 -35.57 -1.90 64.28
C TYR A 396 -36.39 -0.67 64.68
N TYR A 397 -37.71 -0.80 64.60
CA TYR A 397 -38.64 0.31 64.81
C TYR A 397 -39.32 0.30 66.21
N ASP A 398 -39.65 -0.90 66.71
CA ASP A 398 -40.33 -1.06 67.99
C ASP A 398 -39.62 -2.12 68.85
N LYS A 399 -39.15 -1.66 70.02
CA LYS A 399 -38.34 -2.49 70.92
C LYS A 399 -39.17 -3.63 71.54
N GLU A 400 -40.39 -3.43 71.87
CA GLU A 400 -41.22 -4.46 72.49
C GLU A 400 -41.67 -5.54 71.48
N SER A 401 -41.97 -5.14 70.29
CA SER A 401 -42.31 -6.03 69.15
C SER A 401 -41.14 -6.95 68.81
N ILE A 402 -39.99 -6.34 68.59
CA ILE A 402 -38.79 -7.14 68.19
C ILE A 402 -38.30 -8.02 69.30
N ARG A 403 -38.42 -7.62 70.59
CA ARG A 403 -38.11 -8.43 71.74
C ARG A 403 -38.95 -9.71 71.81
N LYS A 404 -40.24 -9.61 71.52
CA LYS A 404 -41.18 -10.76 71.44
C LYS A 404 -40.77 -11.68 70.29
N GLU A 405 -40.49 -11.14 69.13
CA GLU A 405 -40.03 -11.90 67.97
C GLU A 405 -38.73 -12.65 68.22
N LEU A 406 -37.72 -11.98 68.77
CA LEU A 406 -36.43 -12.59 69.16
C LEU A 406 -36.61 -13.69 70.20
N THR A 407 -37.51 -13.51 71.15
CA THR A 407 -37.85 -14.53 72.16
C THR A 407 -38.35 -15.82 71.49
N ASP A 408 -39.22 -15.70 70.51
CA ASP A 408 -39.74 -16.87 69.75
C ASP A 408 -38.72 -17.47 68.81
N ILE A 409 -37.85 -16.67 68.23
CA ILE A 409 -36.69 -17.11 67.41
C ILE A 409 -35.70 -17.93 68.29
N PHE A 410 -35.33 -17.44 69.43
CA PHE A 410 -34.36 -18.10 70.31
C PHE A 410 -34.88 -19.48 70.78
N LYS A 411 -36.17 -19.59 71.14
CA LYS A 411 -36.77 -20.87 71.47
C LYS A 411 -36.65 -21.88 70.31
N LYS A 412 -36.84 -21.42 69.06
CA LYS A 412 -36.70 -22.24 67.85
C LYS A 412 -35.25 -22.62 67.63
N VAL A 413 -34.31 -21.65 67.78
CA VAL A 413 -32.85 -21.89 67.65
C VAL A 413 -32.43 -22.98 68.65
N GLN A 414 -32.79 -22.87 69.96
CA GLN A 414 -32.47 -23.86 70.95
C GLN A 414 -33.05 -25.23 70.66
N LYS A 415 -34.30 -25.28 70.20
CA LYS A 415 -34.97 -26.54 69.83
C LYS A 415 -34.26 -27.23 68.64
N GLU A 416 -33.92 -26.48 67.57
CA GLU A 416 -33.20 -27.02 66.41
C GLU A 416 -31.77 -27.42 66.73
N ALA A 417 -31.07 -26.60 67.54
CA ALA A 417 -29.72 -26.91 68.00
C ALA A 417 -29.63 -28.22 68.79
N SER A 418 -30.63 -28.49 69.67
CA SER A 418 -30.67 -29.68 70.53
C SER A 418 -31.07 -30.97 69.78
N GLN A 419 -31.63 -30.90 68.55
CA GLN A 419 -31.96 -32.09 67.77
C GLN A 419 -30.71 -32.85 67.32
N LYS A 420 -30.71 -34.17 67.52
CA LYS A 420 -29.64 -35.05 67.06
C LYS A 420 -29.90 -35.45 65.59
N GLU A 421 -29.02 -35.01 64.73
CA GLU A 421 -28.95 -35.50 63.34
C GLU A 421 -27.81 -36.51 63.21
N LYS A 422 -27.90 -37.36 62.18
CA LYS A 422 -26.88 -38.40 61.97
C LYS A 422 -25.53 -37.73 61.67
N GLY A 423 -24.57 -37.88 62.61
CA GLY A 423 -23.23 -37.32 62.54
C GLY A 423 -23.05 -35.93 63.17
N SER A 424 -24.06 -35.37 63.85
CA SER A 424 -23.96 -34.13 64.58
C SER A 424 -24.15 -34.28 66.08
N ALA A 425 -23.50 -33.42 66.86
CA ALA A 425 -23.74 -33.34 68.31
C ALA A 425 -25.06 -32.60 68.61
N SER A 426 -25.77 -33.05 69.62
CA SER A 426 -26.80 -32.21 70.26
C SER A 426 -26.09 -31.09 70.97
N LEU A 427 -26.39 -29.87 70.66
CA LEU A 427 -25.72 -28.73 71.25
C LEU A 427 -26.73 -27.76 71.85
N THR A 428 -26.30 -27.08 72.88
CA THR A 428 -27.00 -25.91 73.44
C THR A 428 -26.14 -24.71 73.22
N CYS A 429 -26.74 -23.52 73.15
CA CYS A 429 -26.02 -22.24 73.07
C CYS A 429 -26.58 -21.26 74.03
N SER A 430 -25.68 -20.45 74.62
CA SER A 430 -26.05 -19.33 75.46
C SER A 430 -26.14 -18.04 74.64
N ILE A 431 -27.23 -17.31 74.75
CA ILE A 431 -27.49 -16.12 73.96
C ILE A 431 -27.65 -14.90 74.83
N GLY A 432 -26.83 -13.86 74.59
CA GLY A 432 -26.92 -12.55 75.23
C GLY A 432 -27.37 -11.48 74.24
N VAL A 433 -28.31 -10.66 74.64
CA VAL A 433 -28.93 -9.63 73.74
C VAL A 433 -28.77 -8.25 74.40
N ALA A 434 -28.37 -7.27 73.65
CA ALA A 434 -28.34 -5.88 74.00
C ALA A 434 -28.96 -4.96 72.99
N PHE A 435 -29.83 -4.09 73.37
CA PHE A 435 -30.35 -3.01 72.58
C PHE A 435 -29.43 -1.80 72.67
N GLY A 436 -29.01 -1.27 71.55
CA GLY A 436 -28.20 -0.09 71.48
C GLY A 436 -28.97 1.17 71.89
N THR A 437 -28.27 2.12 72.39
CA THR A 437 -28.79 3.44 72.82
C THR A 437 -27.87 4.54 72.30
N ASN A 438 -28.34 5.78 72.37
CA ASN A 438 -27.56 6.97 71.96
C ASN A 438 -26.35 7.25 72.86
N LYS A 439 -26.22 6.50 74.02
CA LYS A 439 -25.10 6.59 74.96
C LYS A 439 -24.06 5.50 74.74
N ASP A 440 -24.32 4.57 73.87
CA ASP A 440 -23.41 3.46 73.65
C ASP A 440 -22.38 3.79 72.57
N ASP A 441 -21.20 3.27 72.79
CA ASP A 441 -20.19 3.02 71.75
C ASP A 441 -20.20 1.54 71.41
N THR A 442 -19.44 1.18 70.37
CA THR A 442 -19.36 -0.20 69.85
C THR A 442 -18.92 -1.18 70.96
N ASP A 443 -17.95 -0.79 71.80
CA ASP A 443 -17.44 -1.64 72.87
C ASP A 443 -18.43 -1.79 73.99
N SER A 444 -19.21 -0.76 74.32
CA SER A 444 -20.23 -0.82 75.35
C SER A 444 -21.38 -1.74 75.03
N LEU A 445 -21.82 -1.70 73.73
CA LEU A 445 -22.91 -2.56 73.26
C LEU A 445 -22.52 -4.04 73.25
N TYR A 446 -21.28 -4.37 72.79
CA TYR A 446 -20.72 -5.72 72.93
C TYR A 446 -20.68 -6.17 74.36
N ARG A 447 -20.09 -5.37 75.28
CA ARG A 447 -19.99 -5.69 76.75
C ARG A 447 -21.36 -5.94 77.35
N LYS A 448 -22.39 -5.23 77.01
CA LYS A 448 -23.75 -5.44 77.47
C LYS A 448 -24.27 -6.83 77.04
N ALA A 449 -24.12 -7.18 75.75
CA ALA A 449 -24.54 -8.48 75.29
C ALA A 449 -23.71 -9.63 75.94
N ASP A 450 -22.41 -9.45 76.06
CA ASP A 450 -21.52 -10.41 76.72
C ASP A 450 -21.91 -10.64 78.24
N LYS A 451 -22.19 -9.57 78.95
CA LYS A 451 -22.69 -9.67 80.31
C LYS A 451 -24.01 -10.41 80.36
N ALA A 452 -24.92 -10.18 79.47
CA ALA A 452 -26.19 -10.91 79.38
C ALA A 452 -25.97 -12.45 79.08
N MET A 453 -25.07 -12.75 78.19
CA MET A 453 -24.69 -14.12 77.91
C MET A 453 -24.02 -14.84 79.07
N TYR A 454 -23.12 -14.13 79.78
CA TYR A 454 -22.40 -14.66 80.96
C TYR A 454 -23.36 -15.01 82.11
N GLU A 455 -24.41 -14.20 82.33
CA GLU A 455 -25.46 -14.49 83.35
C GLU A 455 -26.13 -15.86 83.05
N ILE A 456 -26.36 -16.23 81.81
CA ILE A 456 -26.95 -17.51 81.43
C ILE A 456 -25.93 -18.68 81.54
N LYS A 457 -24.70 -18.47 81.11
CA LYS A 457 -23.64 -19.48 81.24
C LYS A 457 -23.38 -19.90 82.70
N GLY A 458 -23.55 -18.94 83.63
CA GLY A 458 -23.37 -19.19 85.07
C GLY A 458 -24.54 -19.91 85.80
N LYS A 459 -25.75 -19.97 85.19
CA LYS A 459 -26.95 -20.48 85.82
C LYS A 459 -27.51 -21.77 85.19
N THR A 460 -27.98 -21.66 83.93
CA THR A 460 -28.80 -22.71 83.28
C THR A 460 -28.21 -23.27 82.04
N LYS A 461 -27.32 -22.59 81.34
CA LYS A 461 -26.89 -22.87 80.00
C LYS A 461 -28.05 -23.23 78.99
N GLY A 462 -27.86 -23.02 77.71
CA GLY A 462 -28.89 -23.36 76.75
C GLY A 462 -30.12 -22.45 76.84
N ASP A 463 -29.97 -21.19 77.15
CA ASP A 463 -31.03 -20.21 77.33
C ASP A 463 -30.58 -18.83 76.81
N TYR A 464 -31.40 -17.81 76.89
CA TYR A 464 -31.12 -16.47 76.40
C TYR A 464 -31.41 -15.42 77.51
N CYS A 465 -30.69 -14.26 77.51
CA CYS A 465 -30.93 -13.15 78.40
C CYS A 465 -30.81 -11.82 77.67
N PHE A 466 -31.75 -10.93 77.93
CA PHE A 466 -31.63 -9.55 77.58
C PHE A 466 -30.88 -8.77 78.68
N TYR A 467 -29.95 -7.93 78.26
CA TYR A 467 -29.15 -7.10 79.22
C TYR A 467 -30.04 -6.29 80.19
N GLU A 468 -31.17 -5.82 79.66
CA GLU A 468 -32.12 -5.02 80.38
C GLU A 468 -32.82 -5.81 81.52
N ASP A 469 -32.80 -7.13 81.46
CA ASP A 469 -33.41 -7.97 82.53
C ASP A 469 -32.44 -8.35 83.65
N ILE A 470 -31.16 -7.97 83.55
CA ILE A 470 -30.18 -8.18 84.56
C ILE A 470 -30.49 -7.23 85.70
N LYS A 471 -30.97 -7.79 86.83
CA LYS A 471 -31.22 -7.00 88.05
C LYS A 471 -29.91 -6.33 88.53
N LYS A 472 -29.94 -5.02 88.71
CA LYS A 472 -28.85 -4.23 89.26
C LYS A 472 -28.48 -4.71 90.67
#